data_513cb5a613084ce868c9b847282b9198
#
_entry.id   513cb5a613084ce868c9b847282b9198
#
_cell.length_a   1.000
_cell.length_b   1.000
_cell.length_c   1.000
_cell.angle_alpha   90.00
_cell.angle_beta   90.00
_cell.angle_gamma   90.00
#
_symmetry.space_group_name_H-M   'P 1'
#
loop_
_entity.id
_entity.type
_entity.pdbx_description
1 polymer ?
#
loop_
_entity_poly.entity_id
_entity_poly.type
_entity_poly.pdbx_seq_one_letter_code
_entity_poly.pdbx_strand_id
1 'polypeptide(L)'
;MAYELIYWPTIQGRGEFIRLAFEAAGADYVDVARGNEQLGRGLPALMATLGDTAQVHPPFAPPILRHGKLVISQTAAILLYLGPRLGLVGKGAPAQLWTHQIQLTIADILQEAHDTHHPISSALYYEEQRVEADRRARMFCGARMIKYLAWFDSVLSRNGRNARARQLHLVGAQLSYADLSLFQLVEGLQHAFPKATRRALRTAPLVERLHGEIPQLPRVAAYLASERRIAFNLDGLFRQYPELDS
;
A
#
# COMPACT_ATOMS: atom_id res chain seq x y z
N MET A 1 -20.87 3.47 -13.16
CA MET A 1 -20.86 4.18 -11.86
C MET A 1 -19.42 4.53 -11.54
N ALA A 2 -19.17 5.71 -10.97
CA ALA A 2 -17.82 6.11 -10.56
C ALA A 2 -17.35 5.32 -9.34
N TYR A 3 -16.04 5.09 -9.22
CA TYR A 3 -15.42 4.58 -8.01
C TYR A 3 -15.26 5.71 -7.00
N GLU A 4 -15.55 5.46 -5.74
CA GLU A 4 -15.33 6.39 -4.64
C GLU A 4 -14.38 5.74 -3.64
N LEU A 5 -13.21 6.35 -3.46
CA LEU A 5 -12.26 5.98 -2.42
C LEU A 5 -12.49 6.88 -1.19
N ILE A 6 -12.72 6.29 -0.05
CA ILE A 6 -12.94 6.98 1.21
C ILE A 6 -11.76 6.61 2.13
N TYR A 7 -10.86 7.57 2.34
CA TYR A 7 -9.69 7.40 3.19
C TYR A 7 -9.27 8.74 3.81
N TRP A 8 -8.45 8.71 4.83
CA TRP A 8 -7.94 9.90 5.50
C TRP A 8 -7.31 10.87 4.48
N PRO A 9 -7.68 12.18 4.50
CA PRO A 9 -7.33 13.11 3.41
C PRO A 9 -5.87 13.56 3.41
N THR A 10 -5.19 13.48 4.55
CA THR A 10 -3.86 14.07 4.76
C THR A 10 -2.71 13.06 4.69
N ILE A 11 -3.00 11.77 4.57
CA ILE A 11 -1.99 10.71 4.61
C ILE A 11 -2.07 9.78 3.40
N GLN A 12 -0.94 9.25 3.00
CA GLN A 12 -0.89 8.15 2.02
C GLN A 12 -1.50 6.88 2.61
N GLY A 13 -0.94 6.41 3.69
CA GLY A 13 -1.37 5.24 4.45
C GLY A 13 -1.76 4.05 3.57
N ARG A 14 -2.74 3.30 4.02
CA ARG A 14 -3.28 2.15 3.28
C ARG A 14 -4.11 2.55 2.05
N GLY A 15 -4.59 3.78 1.97
CA GLY A 15 -5.33 4.30 0.81
C GLY A 15 -4.47 4.45 -0.44
N GLU A 16 -3.18 4.67 -0.27
CA GLU A 16 -2.26 4.92 -1.39
C GLU A 16 -2.11 3.71 -2.33
N PHE A 17 -2.18 2.51 -1.79
CA PHE A 17 -2.16 1.28 -2.59
C PHE A 17 -3.32 1.22 -3.60
N ILE A 18 -4.46 1.79 -3.23
CA ILE A 18 -5.67 1.84 -4.05
C ILE A 18 -5.57 3.01 -5.04
N ARG A 19 -5.06 4.18 -4.60
CA ARG A 19 -4.80 5.32 -5.51
C ARG A 19 -3.88 4.92 -6.64
N LEU A 20 -2.76 4.26 -6.33
CA LEU A 20 -1.83 3.76 -7.34
C LEU A 20 -2.47 2.79 -8.33
N ALA A 21 -3.40 1.93 -7.89
CA ALA A 21 -4.10 1.02 -8.77
C ALA A 21 -5.02 1.80 -9.74
N PHE A 22 -5.78 2.79 -9.28
CA PHE A 22 -6.59 3.64 -10.13
C PHE A 22 -5.74 4.45 -11.11
N GLU A 23 -4.72 5.11 -10.63
CA GLU A 23 -3.83 5.96 -11.43
C GLU A 23 -3.08 5.16 -12.50
N ALA A 24 -2.52 4.00 -12.15
CA ALA A 24 -1.83 3.14 -13.12
C ALA A 24 -2.77 2.62 -14.21
N ALA A 25 -4.00 2.30 -13.87
CA ALA A 25 -5.02 1.88 -14.82
C ALA A 25 -5.58 3.05 -15.64
N GLY A 26 -5.43 4.29 -15.18
CA GLY A 26 -6.09 5.48 -15.76
C GLY A 26 -7.60 5.45 -15.56
N ALA A 27 -8.05 4.90 -14.44
CA ALA A 27 -9.46 4.82 -14.10
C ALA A 27 -9.90 6.05 -13.31
N ASP A 28 -11.05 6.58 -13.67
CA ASP A 28 -11.65 7.70 -12.96
C ASP A 28 -12.16 7.27 -11.59
N TYR A 29 -11.80 8.02 -10.57
CA TYR A 29 -12.28 7.83 -9.20
C TYR A 29 -12.41 9.16 -8.46
N VAL A 30 -13.17 9.16 -7.39
CA VAL A 30 -13.33 10.28 -6.47
C VAL A 30 -12.65 9.91 -5.16
N ASP A 31 -11.65 10.69 -4.73
CA ASP A 31 -11.07 10.62 -3.39
C ASP A 31 -11.96 11.46 -2.45
N VAL A 32 -12.94 10.81 -1.83
CA VAL A 32 -14.09 11.48 -1.21
C VAL A 32 -13.67 12.43 -0.09
N ALA A 33 -12.81 11.97 0.82
CA ALA A 33 -12.42 12.79 1.98
C ALA A 33 -11.50 13.96 1.61
N ARG A 34 -10.94 13.98 0.38
CA ARG A 34 -10.17 15.11 -0.17
C ARG A 34 -11.03 16.09 -0.97
N GLY A 35 -12.31 15.80 -1.11
CA GLY A 35 -13.24 16.64 -1.86
C GLY A 35 -13.83 17.78 -1.01
N ASN A 36 -14.61 18.65 -1.67
CA ASN A 36 -15.27 19.78 -1.04
C ASN A 36 -16.46 19.35 -0.17
N GLU A 37 -16.48 19.78 1.08
CA GLU A 37 -17.53 19.46 2.06
C GLU A 37 -18.91 20.00 1.64
N GLN A 38 -18.96 21.13 0.96
CA GLN A 38 -20.22 21.69 0.44
C GLN A 38 -20.87 20.80 -0.63
N LEU A 39 -20.08 19.89 -1.24
CA LEU A 39 -20.55 18.88 -2.18
C LEU A 39 -20.79 17.51 -1.51
N GLY A 40 -20.92 17.44 -0.18
CA GLY A 40 -21.13 16.21 0.56
C GLY A 40 -19.89 15.30 0.60
N ARG A 41 -18.69 15.86 0.50
CA ARG A 41 -17.39 15.19 0.55
C ARG A 41 -16.60 15.63 1.79
N GLY A 42 -15.29 15.45 1.80
CA GLY A 42 -14.45 15.84 2.92
C GLY A 42 -14.46 14.84 4.08
N LEU A 43 -13.84 15.22 5.18
CA LEU A 43 -13.78 14.40 6.40
C LEU A 43 -15.18 14.05 6.97
N PRO A 44 -16.19 14.93 6.94
CA PRO A 44 -17.56 14.59 7.37
C PRO A 44 -18.15 13.40 6.62
N ALA A 45 -17.90 13.26 5.32
CA ALA A 45 -18.40 12.14 4.53
C ALA A 45 -17.74 10.80 4.94
N LEU A 46 -16.45 10.82 5.28
CA LEU A 46 -15.76 9.65 5.83
C LEU A 46 -16.37 9.25 7.18
N MET A 47 -16.53 10.21 8.08
CA MET A 47 -17.10 9.95 9.42
C MET A 47 -18.54 9.46 9.33
N ALA A 48 -19.35 10.04 8.43
CA ALA A 48 -20.72 9.56 8.18
C ALA A 48 -20.73 8.13 7.65
N THR A 49 -19.76 7.77 6.78
CA THR A 49 -19.67 6.39 6.27
C THR A 49 -19.31 5.39 7.37
N LEU A 50 -18.42 5.76 8.29
CA LEU A 50 -18.05 4.89 9.43
C LEU A 50 -19.17 4.78 10.47
N GLY A 51 -19.95 5.84 10.68
CA GLY A 51 -21.05 5.89 11.63
C GLY A 51 -22.39 5.38 11.11
N ASP A 52 -22.46 4.94 9.85
CA ASP A 52 -23.72 4.46 9.25
C ASP A 52 -24.13 3.10 9.79
N THR A 53 -25.09 3.12 10.74
CA THR A 53 -25.63 1.92 11.39
C THR A 53 -26.59 1.12 10.50
N ALA A 54 -26.99 1.64 9.34
CA ALA A 54 -27.88 0.94 8.41
C ALA A 54 -27.11 0.03 7.44
N GLN A 55 -25.78 0.08 7.43
CA GLN A 55 -24.97 -0.79 6.56
C GLN A 55 -25.04 -2.25 7.01
N VAL A 56 -25.42 -3.14 6.07
CA VAL A 56 -25.44 -4.59 6.30
C VAL A 56 -24.01 -5.15 6.47
N HIS A 57 -23.04 -4.56 5.80
CA HIS A 57 -21.61 -4.91 5.87
C HIS A 57 -20.81 -3.69 6.30
N PRO A 58 -20.80 -3.32 7.59
CA PRO A 58 -20.13 -2.12 8.05
C PRO A 58 -18.62 -2.23 7.91
N PRO A 59 -17.93 -1.21 7.39
CA PRO A 59 -16.46 -1.17 7.36
C PRO A 59 -15.93 -0.97 8.78
N PHE A 60 -14.95 -1.76 9.16
CA PHE A 60 -14.27 -1.58 10.45
C PHE A 60 -13.46 -0.28 10.50
N ALA A 61 -12.77 0.03 9.40
CA ALA A 61 -11.90 1.21 9.26
C ALA A 61 -11.64 1.50 7.77
N PRO A 62 -11.22 2.74 7.42
CA PRO A 62 -10.77 3.04 6.07
C PRO A 62 -9.41 2.33 5.76
N PRO A 63 -9.09 2.04 4.50
CA PRO A 63 -9.78 2.49 3.28
C PRO A 63 -11.10 1.77 3.03
N ILE A 64 -12.04 2.52 2.44
CA ILE A 64 -13.33 2.03 1.99
C ILE A 64 -13.48 2.37 0.50
N LEU A 65 -13.90 1.41 -0.29
CA LEU A 65 -14.32 1.60 -1.67
C LEU A 65 -15.84 1.54 -1.74
N ARG A 66 -16.46 2.56 -2.33
CA ARG A 66 -17.85 2.50 -2.76
C ARG A 66 -17.94 2.43 -4.28
N HIS A 67 -18.72 1.47 -4.78
CA HIS A 67 -19.00 1.33 -6.21
C HIS A 67 -20.47 0.97 -6.41
N GLY A 68 -21.29 1.96 -6.72
CA GLY A 68 -22.74 1.83 -6.68
C GLY A 68 -23.26 1.51 -5.28
N LYS A 69 -23.94 0.38 -5.12
CA LYS A 69 -24.44 -0.10 -3.83
C LYS A 69 -23.43 -0.92 -3.03
N LEU A 70 -22.30 -1.29 -3.67
CA LEU A 70 -21.29 -2.12 -3.04
C LEU A 70 -20.36 -1.25 -2.19
N VAL A 71 -20.15 -1.66 -0.95
CA VAL A 71 -19.18 -1.08 -0.02
C VAL A 71 -18.18 -2.18 0.36
N ILE A 72 -16.89 -1.91 0.17
CA ILE A 72 -15.81 -2.84 0.49
C ILE A 72 -14.79 -2.09 1.35
N SER A 73 -14.33 -2.71 2.42
CA SER A 73 -13.17 -2.23 3.19
C SER A 73 -12.02 -3.23 3.11
N GLN A 74 -10.88 -2.90 3.72
CA GLN A 74 -9.61 -3.65 3.64
C GLN A 74 -8.92 -3.52 2.28
N THR A 75 -7.70 -2.97 2.29
CA THR A 75 -6.89 -2.75 1.08
C THR A 75 -6.81 -3.98 0.18
N ALA A 76 -6.54 -5.15 0.76
CA ALA A 76 -6.40 -6.39 0.00
C ALA A 76 -7.70 -6.83 -0.66
N ALA A 77 -8.85 -6.68 0.02
CA ALA A 77 -10.16 -7.00 -0.55
C ALA A 77 -10.57 -6.01 -1.64
N ILE A 78 -10.29 -4.73 -1.44
CA ILE A 78 -10.53 -3.69 -2.45
C ILE A 78 -9.69 -3.97 -3.71
N LEU A 79 -8.41 -4.29 -3.57
CA LEU A 79 -7.54 -4.60 -4.70
C LEU A 79 -7.91 -5.92 -5.40
N LEU A 80 -8.37 -6.93 -4.65
CA LEU A 80 -8.93 -8.16 -5.22
C LEU A 80 -10.15 -7.85 -6.10
N TYR A 81 -11.02 -6.94 -5.67
CA TYR A 81 -12.19 -6.52 -6.42
C TYR A 81 -11.83 -5.68 -7.64
N LEU A 82 -10.89 -4.73 -7.50
CA LEU A 82 -10.48 -3.81 -8.56
C LEU A 82 -9.58 -4.48 -9.61
N GLY A 83 -8.71 -5.41 -9.21
CA GLY A 83 -7.70 -6.00 -10.08
C GLY A 83 -8.25 -6.49 -11.43
N PRO A 84 -9.28 -7.37 -11.46
CA PRO A 84 -9.85 -7.83 -12.72
C PRO A 84 -10.55 -6.73 -13.53
N ARG A 85 -11.12 -5.73 -12.85
CA ARG A 85 -11.87 -4.62 -13.47
C ARG A 85 -10.96 -3.59 -14.12
N LEU A 86 -9.78 -3.41 -13.54
CA LEU A 86 -8.77 -2.47 -13.98
C LEU A 86 -7.68 -3.11 -14.87
N GLY A 87 -7.76 -4.42 -15.13
CA GLY A 87 -6.73 -5.14 -15.86
C GLY A 87 -5.40 -5.28 -15.11
N LEU A 88 -5.43 -5.16 -13.78
CA LEU A 88 -4.26 -5.23 -12.91
C LEU A 88 -4.09 -6.60 -12.22
N VAL A 89 -4.57 -7.64 -12.85
CA VAL A 89 -4.35 -9.04 -12.45
C VAL A 89 -4.54 -9.94 -13.66
N GLY A 90 -3.79 -11.04 -13.72
CA GLY A 90 -3.92 -12.03 -14.78
C GLY A 90 -5.32 -12.67 -14.83
N LYS A 91 -5.73 -13.11 -16.01
CA LYS A 91 -6.99 -13.83 -16.21
C LYS A 91 -6.89 -15.24 -15.60
N GLY A 92 -7.93 -15.66 -14.91
CA GLY A 92 -8.02 -16.99 -14.33
C GLY A 92 -7.74 -17.04 -12.82
N ALA A 93 -8.42 -17.95 -12.14
CA ALA A 93 -8.42 -18.07 -10.70
C ALA A 93 -7.00 -18.29 -10.09
N PRO A 94 -6.10 -19.13 -10.67
CA PRO A 94 -4.77 -19.31 -10.08
C PRO A 94 -3.94 -18.02 -10.03
N ALA A 95 -3.97 -17.19 -11.09
CA ALA A 95 -3.24 -15.94 -11.13
C ALA A 95 -3.83 -14.93 -10.13
N GLN A 96 -5.16 -14.85 -10.06
CA GLN A 96 -5.85 -13.98 -9.12
C GLN A 96 -5.56 -14.37 -7.67
N LEU A 97 -5.63 -15.65 -7.35
CA LEU A 97 -5.36 -16.17 -6.01
C LEU A 97 -3.90 -15.90 -5.60
N TRP A 98 -2.95 -16.17 -6.50
CA TRP A 98 -1.53 -15.94 -6.22
C TRP A 98 -1.22 -14.44 -6.02
N THR A 99 -1.76 -13.57 -6.86
CA THR A 99 -1.62 -12.11 -6.70
C THR A 99 -2.21 -11.64 -5.38
N HIS A 100 -3.36 -12.20 -4.98
CA HIS A 100 -4.00 -11.86 -3.71
C HIS A 100 -3.20 -12.36 -2.50
N GLN A 101 -2.62 -13.57 -2.59
CA GLN A 101 -1.72 -14.10 -1.54
C GLN A 101 -0.50 -13.18 -1.34
N ILE A 102 0.12 -12.69 -2.42
CA ILE A 102 1.20 -11.71 -2.35
C ILE A 102 0.72 -10.42 -1.66
N GLN A 103 -0.47 -9.93 -2.01
CA GLN A 103 -1.05 -8.73 -1.39
C GLN A 103 -1.30 -8.90 0.11
N LEU A 104 -1.69 -10.09 0.57
CA LEU A 104 -1.83 -10.39 2.00
C LEU A 104 -0.47 -10.37 2.70
N THR A 105 0.58 -10.91 2.08
CA THR A 105 1.95 -10.81 2.61
C THR A 105 2.43 -9.35 2.70
N ILE A 106 2.02 -8.49 1.75
CA ILE A 106 2.28 -7.05 1.84
C ILE A 106 1.50 -6.44 3.02
N ALA A 107 0.25 -6.86 3.25
CA ALA A 107 -0.51 -6.37 4.41
C ALA A 107 0.15 -6.75 5.75
N ASP A 108 0.74 -7.94 5.85
CA ASP A 108 1.47 -8.39 7.04
C ASP A 108 2.68 -7.50 7.34
N ILE A 109 3.55 -7.26 6.35
CA ILE A 109 4.73 -6.39 6.58
C ILE A 109 4.33 -4.94 6.85
N LEU A 110 3.24 -4.44 6.27
CA LEU A 110 2.70 -3.11 6.58
C LEU A 110 2.29 -2.98 8.05
N GLN A 111 1.68 -4.04 8.61
CA GLN A 111 1.33 -4.05 10.03
C GLN A 111 2.58 -4.10 10.89
N GLU A 112 3.57 -4.94 10.55
CA GLU A 112 4.83 -4.98 11.29
C GLU A 112 5.59 -3.65 11.24
N ALA A 113 5.57 -2.94 10.10
CA ALA A 113 6.17 -1.61 9.97
C ALA A 113 5.43 -0.56 10.84
N HIS A 114 4.09 -0.59 10.84
CA HIS A 114 3.29 0.27 11.72
C HIS A 114 3.59 0.03 13.21
N ASP A 115 3.72 -1.23 13.60
CA ASP A 115 3.97 -1.61 14.99
C ASP A 115 5.36 -1.21 15.48
N THR A 116 6.27 -0.75 14.62
CA THR A 116 7.57 -0.21 15.06
C THR A 116 7.42 1.09 15.86
N HIS A 117 6.40 1.88 15.58
CA HIS A 117 6.15 3.14 16.28
C HIS A 117 4.88 3.10 17.17
N HIS A 118 4.09 2.01 17.09
CA HIS A 118 2.94 1.75 17.96
C HIS A 118 2.95 0.29 18.46
N PRO A 119 4.02 -0.14 19.18
CA PRO A 119 4.21 -1.55 19.55
C PRO A 119 3.26 -2.06 20.62
N ILE A 120 2.78 -1.20 21.51
CA ILE A 120 1.87 -1.56 22.61
C ILE A 120 0.43 -1.33 22.16
N SER A 121 0.12 -0.10 21.70
CA SER A 121 -1.22 0.28 21.29
C SER A 121 -1.20 1.45 20.32
N SER A 122 -2.09 1.43 19.32
CA SER A 122 -2.35 2.58 18.46
C SER A 122 -3.10 3.72 19.16
N ALA A 123 -3.59 3.49 20.38
CA ALA A 123 -4.22 4.53 21.21
C ALA A 123 -3.19 5.35 22.01
N LEU A 124 -1.94 4.90 22.10
CA LEU A 124 -0.84 5.62 22.75
C LEU A 124 -0.05 6.43 21.73
N TYR A 125 0.46 7.58 22.14
CA TYR A 125 1.42 8.33 21.33
C TYR A 125 2.78 7.62 21.31
N TYR A 126 3.59 7.89 20.28
CA TYR A 126 4.94 7.33 20.17
C TYR A 126 5.80 7.62 21.41
N GLU A 127 5.68 8.81 21.97
CA GLU A 127 6.40 9.29 23.15
C GLU A 127 6.16 8.44 24.38
N GLU A 128 5.00 7.80 24.49
CA GLU A 128 4.58 6.97 25.62
C GLU A 128 5.09 5.53 25.53
N GLN A 129 5.64 5.12 24.38
CA GLN A 129 6.06 3.74 24.10
C GLN A 129 7.42 3.64 23.37
N ARG A 130 8.29 4.64 23.55
CA ARG A 130 9.59 4.73 22.85
C ARG A 130 10.50 3.54 23.08
N VAL A 131 10.53 3.00 24.30
CA VAL A 131 11.41 1.87 24.65
C VAL A 131 11.01 0.61 23.91
N GLU A 132 9.72 0.32 23.86
CA GLU A 132 9.15 -0.81 23.15
C GLU A 132 9.26 -0.59 21.63
N ALA A 133 9.08 0.65 21.16
CA ALA A 133 9.23 1.03 19.76
C ALA A 133 10.66 0.77 19.27
N ASP A 134 11.68 1.20 20.01
CA ASP A 134 13.09 0.93 19.70
C ASP A 134 13.37 -0.58 19.62
N ARG A 135 12.90 -1.36 20.61
CA ARG A 135 13.06 -2.82 20.60
C ARG A 135 12.37 -3.46 19.40
N ARG A 136 11.14 -3.03 19.08
CA ARG A 136 10.36 -3.54 17.95
C ARG A 136 11.04 -3.20 16.62
N ALA A 137 11.49 -1.95 16.46
CA ALA A 137 12.16 -1.48 15.25
C ALA A 137 13.46 -2.24 14.98
N ARG A 138 14.31 -2.48 16.00
CA ARG A 138 15.52 -3.31 15.86
C ARG A 138 15.21 -4.71 15.33
N MET A 139 14.18 -5.37 15.84
CA MET A 139 13.77 -6.69 15.36
C MET A 139 13.20 -6.64 13.94
N PHE A 140 12.42 -5.61 13.63
CA PHE A 140 11.87 -5.42 12.29
C PHE A 140 12.98 -5.13 11.27
N CYS A 141 13.80 -4.12 11.49
CA CYS A 141 14.86 -3.69 10.58
C CYS A 141 15.98 -4.73 10.45
N GLY A 142 16.32 -5.43 11.53
CA GLY A 142 17.44 -6.39 11.57
C GLY A 142 17.11 -7.75 10.95
N ALA A 143 15.85 -8.19 10.97
CA ALA A 143 15.50 -9.53 10.52
C ALA A 143 14.24 -9.57 9.64
N ARG A 144 13.13 -8.97 10.09
CA ARG A 144 11.84 -9.14 9.43
C ARG A 144 11.79 -8.50 8.05
N MET A 145 12.20 -7.24 7.94
CA MET A 145 12.29 -6.51 6.66
C MET A 145 13.13 -7.28 5.64
N ILE A 146 14.32 -7.75 6.06
CA ILE A 146 15.21 -8.54 5.20
C ILE A 146 14.51 -9.81 4.71
N LYS A 147 13.86 -10.54 5.61
CA LYS A 147 13.12 -11.78 5.25
C LYS A 147 12.01 -11.51 4.23
N TYR A 148 11.23 -10.45 4.41
CA TYR A 148 10.15 -10.10 3.49
C TYR A 148 10.68 -9.69 2.12
N LEU A 149 11.68 -8.79 2.06
CA LEU A 149 12.23 -8.34 0.79
C LEU A 149 12.93 -9.49 0.04
N ALA A 150 13.67 -10.35 0.73
CA ALA A 150 14.26 -11.55 0.14
C ALA A 150 13.19 -12.52 -0.39
N TRP A 151 12.04 -12.64 0.28
CA TRP A 151 10.94 -13.45 -0.20
C TRP A 151 10.33 -12.86 -1.49
N PHE A 152 10.05 -11.54 -1.55
CA PHE A 152 9.58 -10.90 -2.78
C PHE A 152 10.59 -11.03 -3.92
N ASP A 153 11.88 -10.92 -3.63
CA ASP A 153 12.96 -11.14 -4.60
C ASP A 153 12.92 -12.56 -5.17
N SER A 154 12.70 -13.55 -4.30
CA SER A 154 12.55 -14.95 -4.72
C SER A 154 11.30 -15.17 -5.57
N VAL A 155 10.20 -14.48 -5.32
CA VAL A 155 8.99 -14.51 -6.14
C VAL A 155 9.28 -13.96 -7.54
N LEU A 156 9.95 -12.81 -7.61
CA LEU A 156 10.37 -12.21 -8.88
C LEU A 156 11.31 -13.12 -9.67
N SER A 157 12.29 -13.72 -9.00
CA SER A 157 13.25 -14.66 -9.61
C SER A 157 12.58 -15.92 -10.16
N ARG A 158 11.57 -16.44 -9.46
CA ARG A 158 10.84 -17.67 -9.85
C ARG A 158 9.78 -17.42 -10.93
N ASN A 159 9.41 -16.19 -11.20
CA ASN A 159 8.55 -15.88 -12.32
C ASN A 159 9.32 -16.02 -13.64
N GLY A 160 9.17 -17.16 -14.32
CA GLY A 160 9.90 -17.47 -15.56
C GLY A 160 9.67 -16.47 -16.69
N ARG A 161 8.64 -15.60 -16.59
CA ARG A 161 8.43 -14.52 -17.57
C ARG A 161 9.47 -13.40 -17.42
N ASN A 162 10.05 -13.24 -16.24
CA ASN A 162 11.03 -12.20 -15.95
C ASN A 162 12.41 -12.45 -16.58
N ALA A 163 12.77 -13.66 -16.93
CA ALA A 163 14.10 -14.05 -17.41
C ALA A 163 14.59 -13.21 -18.64
N ARG A 164 13.65 -12.74 -19.47
CA ARG A 164 13.94 -11.91 -20.66
C ARG A 164 13.07 -10.66 -20.72
N ALA A 165 12.40 -10.32 -19.62
CA ALA A 165 11.48 -9.20 -19.59
C ALA A 165 12.22 -7.86 -19.50
N ARG A 166 11.71 -6.84 -20.21
CA ARG A 166 12.14 -5.47 -20.04
C ARG A 166 11.69 -4.89 -18.70
N GLN A 167 10.55 -5.33 -18.21
CA GLN A 167 9.95 -4.93 -16.94
C GLN A 167 9.62 -6.18 -16.11
N LEU A 168 9.93 -6.12 -14.82
CA LEU A 168 9.67 -7.21 -13.89
C LEU A 168 8.21 -7.19 -13.40
N HIS A 169 7.69 -8.39 -13.14
CA HIS A 169 6.37 -8.58 -12.54
C HIS A 169 6.41 -9.69 -11.49
N LEU A 170 5.69 -9.52 -10.40
CA LEU A 170 5.52 -10.56 -9.39
C LEU A 170 4.74 -11.76 -9.93
N VAL A 171 3.76 -11.51 -10.82
CA VAL A 171 2.89 -12.55 -11.37
C VAL A 171 2.75 -12.41 -12.90
N GLY A 172 3.11 -13.45 -13.62
CA GLY A 172 2.91 -13.50 -15.07
C GLY A 172 3.76 -12.47 -15.84
N ALA A 173 3.18 -11.84 -16.87
CA ALA A 173 3.88 -10.94 -17.79
C ALA A 173 3.23 -9.55 -17.91
N GLN A 174 2.34 -9.21 -17.01
CA GLN A 174 1.62 -7.94 -17.02
C GLN A 174 1.63 -7.30 -15.64
N LEU A 175 1.60 -5.97 -15.62
CA LEU A 175 1.49 -5.20 -14.39
C LEU A 175 0.28 -5.65 -13.57
N SER A 176 0.50 -5.90 -12.30
CA SER A 176 -0.52 -6.26 -11.33
C SER A 176 -0.60 -5.25 -10.19
N TYR A 177 -1.71 -5.25 -9.46
CA TYR A 177 -1.83 -4.43 -8.26
C TYR A 177 -0.81 -4.82 -7.17
N ALA A 178 -0.29 -6.05 -7.20
CA ALA A 178 0.76 -6.47 -6.27
C ALA A 178 2.11 -5.82 -6.59
N ASP A 179 2.44 -5.58 -7.88
CA ASP A 179 3.65 -4.86 -8.29
C ASP A 179 3.60 -3.41 -7.79
N LEU A 180 2.47 -2.74 -7.98
CA LEU A 180 2.23 -1.38 -7.48
C LEU A 180 2.28 -1.32 -5.95
N SER A 181 1.75 -2.35 -5.30
CA SER A 181 1.78 -2.46 -3.83
C SER A 181 3.19 -2.70 -3.31
N LEU A 182 4.00 -3.52 -3.97
CA LEU A 182 5.41 -3.71 -3.59
C LEU A 182 6.21 -2.41 -3.79
N PHE A 183 5.97 -1.68 -4.88
CA PHE A 183 6.55 -0.36 -5.08
C PHE A 183 6.22 0.59 -3.91
N GLN A 184 4.94 0.74 -3.57
CA GLN A 184 4.52 1.61 -2.46
C GLN A 184 5.07 1.17 -1.10
N LEU A 185 5.17 -0.13 -0.88
CA LEU A 185 5.81 -0.68 0.33
C LEU A 185 7.27 -0.23 0.42
N VAL A 186 8.05 -0.39 -0.65
CA VAL A 186 9.48 -0.01 -0.67
C VAL A 186 9.64 1.51 -0.50
N GLU A 187 8.82 2.33 -1.17
CA GLU A 187 8.76 3.79 -0.95
C GLU A 187 8.59 4.15 0.52
N GLY A 188 7.60 3.52 1.16
CA GLY A 188 7.32 3.75 2.58
C GLY A 188 8.44 3.28 3.50
N LEU A 189 9.03 2.12 3.22
CA LEU A 189 10.18 1.63 3.99
C LEU A 189 11.42 2.51 3.83
N GLN A 190 11.70 3.01 2.62
CA GLN A 190 12.79 3.96 2.37
C GLN A 190 12.58 5.28 3.09
N HIS A 191 11.32 5.74 3.18
CA HIS A 191 11.00 6.93 3.96
C HIS A 191 11.20 6.69 5.47
N ALA A 192 10.61 5.63 6.02
CA ALA A 192 10.63 5.37 7.47
C ALA A 192 11.99 4.89 7.98
N PHE A 193 12.70 4.05 7.21
CA PHE A 193 13.94 3.36 7.60
C PHE A 193 14.98 3.41 6.47
N PRO A 194 15.49 4.58 6.09
CA PRO A 194 16.36 4.72 4.90
C PRO A 194 17.64 3.88 4.97
N LYS A 195 18.27 3.73 6.14
CA LYS A 195 19.50 2.94 6.30
C LYS A 195 19.19 1.44 6.27
N ALA A 196 18.20 1.01 7.05
CA ALA A 196 17.82 -0.40 7.13
C ALA A 196 17.29 -0.91 5.79
N THR A 197 16.45 -0.13 5.09
CA THR A 197 15.92 -0.50 3.78
C THR A 197 17.02 -0.62 2.74
N ARG A 198 17.98 0.32 2.71
CA ARG A 198 19.15 0.23 1.82
C ARG A 198 19.97 -1.04 2.08
N ARG A 199 20.15 -1.44 3.34
CA ARG A 199 20.82 -2.71 3.69
C ARG A 199 20.04 -3.91 3.17
N ALA A 200 18.74 -3.93 3.39
CA ALA A 200 17.87 -5.04 3.00
C ALA A 200 17.77 -5.20 1.47
N LEU A 201 17.70 -4.10 0.72
CA LEU A 201 17.65 -4.11 -0.75
C LEU A 201 18.92 -4.68 -1.39
N ARG A 202 20.09 -4.59 -0.74
CA ARG A 202 21.31 -5.26 -1.23
C ARG A 202 21.14 -6.79 -1.35
N THR A 203 20.25 -7.38 -0.59
CA THR A 203 19.92 -8.81 -0.64
C THR A 203 18.68 -9.12 -1.48
N ALA A 204 18.07 -8.09 -2.09
CA ALA A 204 16.86 -8.19 -2.88
C ALA A 204 16.94 -7.32 -4.17
N PRO A 205 17.91 -7.59 -5.06
CA PRO A 205 18.18 -6.73 -6.22
C PRO A 205 17.04 -6.67 -7.24
N LEU A 206 16.22 -7.73 -7.35
CA LEU A 206 15.05 -7.71 -8.24
C LEU A 206 13.93 -6.85 -7.68
N VAL A 207 13.78 -6.79 -6.36
CA VAL A 207 12.86 -5.85 -5.71
C VAL A 207 13.31 -4.41 -5.95
N GLU A 208 14.60 -4.11 -5.79
CA GLU A 208 15.16 -2.78 -6.08
C GLU A 208 14.95 -2.39 -7.54
N ARG A 209 15.17 -3.33 -8.47
CA ARG A 209 14.91 -3.13 -9.89
C ARG A 209 13.43 -2.86 -10.18
N LEU A 210 12.50 -3.67 -9.67
CA LEU A 210 11.06 -3.44 -9.85
C LEU A 210 10.66 -2.07 -9.30
N HIS A 211 11.15 -1.72 -8.11
CA HIS A 211 10.91 -0.41 -7.50
C HIS A 211 11.35 0.74 -8.41
N GLY A 212 12.50 0.63 -9.09
CA GLY A 212 12.96 1.64 -10.05
C GLY A 212 12.21 1.64 -11.40
N GLU A 213 11.57 0.53 -11.78
CA GLU A 213 10.82 0.41 -13.03
C GLU A 213 9.41 1.00 -12.94
N ILE A 214 8.72 0.86 -11.81
CA ILE A 214 7.33 1.31 -11.63
C ILE A 214 7.15 2.82 -11.85
N PRO A 215 8.03 3.72 -11.34
CA PRO A 215 7.93 5.16 -11.59
C PRO A 215 8.13 5.56 -13.05
N GLN A 216 8.66 4.66 -13.90
CA GLN A 216 8.85 4.92 -15.33
C GLN A 216 7.57 4.67 -16.15
N LEU A 217 6.54 4.09 -15.55
CA LEU A 217 5.24 3.92 -16.20
C LEU A 217 4.59 5.29 -16.37
N PRO A 218 4.18 5.70 -17.59
CA PRO A 218 3.77 7.08 -17.86
C PRO A 218 2.67 7.62 -16.94
N ARG A 219 1.66 6.80 -16.65
CA ARG A 219 0.55 7.20 -15.75
C ARG A 219 1.00 7.29 -14.30
N VAL A 220 1.83 6.36 -13.84
CA VAL A 220 2.39 6.39 -12.48
C VAL A 220 3.32 7.59 -12.35
N ALA A 221 4.22 7.84 -13.30
CA ALA A 221 5.09 9.02 -13.32
C ALA A 221 4.29 10.33 -13.20
N ALA A 222 3.23 10.47 -14.00
CA ALA A 222 2.36 11.65 -13.97
C ALA A 222 1.66 11.81 -12.61
N TYR A 223 1.22 10.72 -11.99
CA TYR A 223 0.64 10.74 -10.66
C TYR A 223 1.65 11.15 -9.59
N LEU A 224 2.82 10.52 -9.59
CA LEU A 224 3.88 10.80 -8.61
C LEU A 224 4.34 12.26 -8.64
N ALA A 225 4.31 12.91 -9.83
CA ALA A 225 4.64 14.31 -10.00
C ALA A 225 3.48 15.28 -9.73
N SER A 226 2.28 14.77 -9.43
CA SER A 226 1.09 15.60 -9.26
C SER A 226 0.80 15.92 -7.79
N GLU A 227 0.04 17.00 -7.54
CA GLU A 227 -0.49 17.35 -6.21
C GLU A 227 -1.48 16.31 -5.64
N ARG A 228 -1.93 15.36 -6.47
CA ARG A 228 -2.77 14.24 -6.01
C ARG A 228 -1.98 13.27 -5.13
N ARG A 229 -0.66 13.13 -5.37
CA ARG A 229 0.24 12.34 -4.52
C ARG A 229 0.46 13.07 -3.20
N ILE A 230 0.00 12.51 -2.10
CA ILE A 230 0.20 13.05 -0.77
C ILE A 230 1.66 12.83 -0.37
N ALA A 231 2.32 13.84 0.19
CA ALA A 231 3.65 13.68 0.77
C ALA A 231 3.63 12.77 2.01
N PHE A 232 4.74 12.08 2.27
CA PHE A 232 4.91 11.38 3.55
C PHE A 232 4.92 12.39 4.70
N ASN A 233 4.40 11.97 5.85
CA ASN A 233 4.35 12.75 7.07
C ASN A 233 4.40 11.85 8.32
N LEU A 234 4.34 12.44 9.51
CA LEU A 234 4.38 11.72 10.79
C LEU A 234 3.01 11.23 11.29
N ASP A 235 1.94 11.42 10.49
CA ASP A 235 0.59 10.94 10.84
C ASP A 235 0.25 9.62 10.12
N GLY A 236 1.03 9.28 9.08
CA GLY A 236 0.80 8.13 8.24
C GLY A 236 1.24 6.79 8.82
N LEU A 237 1.16 5.75 7.99
CA LEU A 237 1.61 4.40 8.31
C LEU A 237 3.14 4.32 8.39
N PHE A 238 3.82 5.01 7.49
CA PHE A 238 5.27 5.08 7.44
C PHE A 238 5.72 6.41 8.06
N ARG A 239 6.21 6.35 9.28
CA ARG A 239 6.70 7.51 10.04
C ARG A 239 8.20 7.43 10.17
N GLN A 240 8.89 8.55 9.90
CA GLN A 240 10.33 8.61 10.02
C GLN A 240 10.71 9.10 11.42
N TYR A 241 11.18 8.17 12.24
CA TYR A 241 11.85 8.43 13.50
C TYR A 241 13.30 7.98 13.33
N PRO A 242 14.29 8.91 13.23
CA PRO A 242 15.69 8.57 12.95
C PRO A 242 16.31 7.56 13.92
N GLU A 243 15.88 7.56 15.17
CA GLU A 243 16.32 6.64 16.22
C GLU A 243 15.83 5.20 16.01
N LEU A 244 14.78 4.99 15.23
CA LEU A 244 14.25 3.65 14.91
C LEU A 244 14.93 3.02 13.69
N ASP A 245 15.74 3.76 12.94
CA ASP A 245 16.44 3.31 11.73
C ASP A 245 17.83 2.75 12.07
N SER A 246 17.88 1.58 12.67
CA SER A 246 19.09 0.91 13.18
C SER A 246 19.68 -0.13 12.19
#